data_ad9e2d73d6a35c505e16f0470007fab9
#
_entry.id   ad9e2d73d6a35c505e16f0470007fab9
#
_cell.length_a   1.000
_cell.length_b   1.000
_cell.length_c   1.000
_cell.angle_alpha   90.00
_cell.angle_beta   90.00
_cell.angle_gamma   90.00
#
_symmetry.space_group_name_H-M   'P 1'
#
loop_
_entity.id
_entity.type
_entity.pdbx_description
1 polymer ?
#
loop_
_entity_poly.entity_id
_entity_poly.type
_entity_poly.pdbx_seq_one_letter_code
_entity_poly.pdbx_strand_id
1 'polypeptide(L)'
;MPHNIAMTVLVFEDNLIWSSRLVKSLKALGHTPIVRIKPDSSSSDAQVAIVNLGSEGLDPEKLVPALNAAGIHTIGHAGHKETELLEFGRSAGCKTLATNSQLTFKLESLLAAVQSSDL
;
A
#
# COMPACT_ATOMS: atom_id res chain seq x y z
N MET A 1 17.87 -18.64 2.42
CA MET A 1 17.87 -17.35 3.09
C MET A 1 16.82 -16.46 2.54
N PRO A 2 15.93 -16.05 3.36
CA PRO A 2 14.97 -15.06 2.94
C PRO A 2 15.71 -13.76 2.78
N HIS A 3 15.63 -13.23 1.63
CA HIS A 3 16.23 -11.94 1.41
C HIS A 3 15.12 -10.94 1.21
N ASN A 4 15.15 -9.91 1.99
CA ASN A 4 14.30 -8.79 1.74
C ASN A 4 14.83 -8.10 0.51
N ILE A 5 14.22 -8.42 -0.62
CA ILE A 5 14.53 -7.70 -1.84
C ILE A 5 14.01 -6.29 -1.66
N ALA A 6 14.87 -5.30 -1.89
CA ALA A 6 14.47 -3.91 -1.83
C ALA A 6 13.40 -3.63 -2.89
N MET A 7 12.30 -3.02 -2.46
CA MET A 7 11.20 -2.70 -3.36
C MET A 7 10.97 -1.20 -3.40
N THR A 8 10.45 -0.73 -4.52
CA THR A 8 9.92 0.61 -4.61
C THR A 8 8.44 0.55 -4.23
N VAL A 9 8.06 1.31 -3.23
CA VAL A 9 6.72 1.28 -2.65
C VAL A 9 6.06 2.64 -2.81
N LEU A 10 4.97 2.70 -3.58
CA LEU A 10 4.17 3.91 -3.66
C LEU A 10 3.33 4.00 -2.39
N VAL A 11 3.33 5.17 -1.77
CA VAL A 11 2.56 5.41 -0.56
C VAL A 11 1.50 6.46 -0.88
N PHE A 12 0.28 6.02 -1.13
CA PHE A 12 -0.85 6.91 -1.39
C PHE A 12 -1.50 7.27 -0.07
N GLU A 13 -1.08 8.41 0.47
CA GLU A 13 -1.52 8.87 1.77
C GLU A 13 -1.44 10.38 1.81
N ASP A 14 -2.57 11.02 2.10
CA ASP A 14 -2.64 12.49 2.19
C ASP A 14 -2.47 13.00 3.62
N ASN A 15 -2.42 12.13 4.60
CA ASN A 15 -2.13 12.51 5.99
C ASN A 15 -0.62 12.48 6.19
N LEU A 16 -0.05 13.66 6.46
CA LEU A 16 1.41 13.80 6.53
C LEU A 16 2.04 13.07 7.70
N ILE A 17 1.31 12.92 8.80
CA ILE A 17 1.82 12.18 9.96
C ILE A 17 1.94 10.70 9.61
N TRP A 18 0.90 10.14 8.99
CA TRP A 18 0.89 8.74 8.58
C TRP A 18 1.93 8.46 7.52
N SER A 19 2.01 9.31 6.50
CA SER A 19 2.98 9.10 5.43
C SER A 19 4.41 9.17 5.94
N SER A 20 4.68 10.09 6.86
CA SER A 20 6.02 10.20 7.46
C SER A 20 6.42 8.94 8.22
N ARG A 21 5.47 8.37 8.97
CA ARG A 21 5.72 7.12 9.71
C ARG A 21 5.99 5.97 8.76
N LEU A 22 5.18 5.85 7.72
CA LEU A 22 5.36 4.79 6.73
C LEU A 22 6.70 4.92 6.01
N VAL A 23 7.06 6.14 5.64
CA VAL A 23 8.35 6.39 4.98
C VAL A 23 9.50 5.93 5.86
N LYS A 24 9.48 6.29 7.13
CA LYS A 24 10.52 5.86 8.06
C LYS A 24 10.60 4.35 8.19
N SER A 25 9.45 3.71 8.33
CA SER A 25 9.40 2.26 8.48
C SER A 25 9.88 1.54 7.23
N LEU A 26 9.46 2.01 6.06
CA LEU A 26 9.87 1.42 4.79
C LEU A 26 11.38 1.56 4.57
N LYS A 27 11.93 2.73 4.86
CA LYS A 27 13.37 2.95 4.74
C LYS A 27 14.16 2.07 5.70
N ALA A 28 13.65 1.91 6.92
CA ALA A 28 14.31 1.06 7.91
C ALA A 28 14.35 -0.40 7.46
N LEU A 29 13.38 -0.82 6.65
CA LEU A 29 13.33 -2.18 6.09
C LEU A 29 14.11 -2.30 4.77
N GLY A 30 14.72 -1.23 4.31
CA GLY A 30 15.53 -1.24 3.09
C GLY A 30 14.77 -0.95 1.80
N HIS A 31 13.53 -0.49 1.90
CA HIS A 31 12.72 -0.19 0.72
C HIS A 31 12.78 1.29 0.35
N THR A 32 12.36 1.61 -0.86
CA THR A 32 12.34 2.98 -1.37
C THR A 32 10.88 3.47 -1.44
N PRO A 33 10.45 4.32 -0.49
CA PRO A 33 9.09 4.85 -0.52
C PRO A 33 8.97 6.07 -1.41
N ILE A 34 7.85 6.16 -2.13
CA ILE A 34 7.49 7.32 -2.92
C ILE A 34 6.09 7.74 -2.48
N VAL A 35 5.98 8.89 -1.83
CA VAL A 35 4.70 9.39 -1.34
C VAL A 35 3.97 10.12 -2.44
N ARG A 36 2.67 9.83 -2.59
CA ARG A 36 1.80 10.52 -3.53
C ARG A 36 0.53 10.93 -2.81
N ILE A 37 0.18 12.20 -2.96
CA ILE A 37 -1.04 12.75 -2.36
C ILE A 37 -2.16 12.87 -3.39
N LYS A 38 -1.89 12.52 -4.63
CA LYS A 38 -2.86 12.51 -5.72
C LYS A 38 -2.92 11.12 -6.35
N PRO A 39 -4.05 10.79 -7.02
CA PRO A 39 -4.22 9.45 -7.57
C PRO A 39 -3.44 9.24 -8.88
N ASP A 40 -2.13 9.32 -8.80
CA ASP A 40 -1.26 9.14 -9.96
C ASP A 40 -0.68 7.73 -9.92
N SER A 41 -1.18 6.85 -10.78
CA SER A 41 -0.74 5.47 -10.87
C SER A 41 0.49 5.28 -11.75
N SER A 42 1.02 6.35 -12.33
CA SER A 42 2.17 6.24 -13.22
C SER A 42 3.43 5.95 -12.41
N SER A 43 3.99 4.78 -12.62
CA SER A 43 5.32 4.43 -12.12
C SER A 43 5.67 3.08 -12.72
N SER A 44 6.73 3.03 -13.45
CA SER A 44 7.18 1.79 -14.07
C SER A 44 7.95 0.89 -13.11
N ASP A 45 8.44 1.43 -11.99
CA ASP A 45 9.39 0.71 -11.16
C ASP A 45 8.83 0.20 -9.84
N ALA A 46 7.62 0.60 -9.48
CA ALA A 46 7.05 0.21 -8.20
C ALA A 46 6.52 -1.22 -8.24
N GLN A 47 6.79 -1.99 -7.21
CA GLN A 47 6.26 -3.34 -7.05
C GLN A 47 5.01 -3.34 -6.19
N VAL A 48 4.89 -2.37 -5.29
CA VAL A 48 3.83 -2.32 -4.28
C VAL A 48 3.28 -0.91 -4.16
N ALA A 49 1.99 -0.80 -3.90
CA ALA A 49 1.36 0.46 -3.55
C ALA A 49 0.55 0.26 -2.29
N ILE A 50 0.73 1.15 -1.33
CA ILE A 50 -0.05 1.19 -0.09
C ILE A 50 -1.06 2.33 -0.25
N VAL A 51 -2.35 2.02 -0.13
CA VAL A 51 -3.43 2.96 -0.39
C VAL A 51 -4.31 3.12 0.84
N ASN A 52 -4.45 4.35 1.33
CA ASN A 52 -5.41 4.66 2.37
C ASN A 52 -6.81 4.69 1.77
N LEU A 53 -7.62 3.69 2.09
CA LEU A 53 -8.96 3.54 1.49
C LEU A 53 -9.93 4.63 1.95
N GLY A 54 -9.66 5.28 3.06
CA GLY A 54 -10.49 6.36 3.55
C GLY A 54 -10.15 7.73 2.98
N SER A 55 -9.18 7.81 2.11
CA SER A 55 -8.73 9.08 1.53
C SER A 55 -9.49 9.37 0.24
N GLU A 56 -10.55 10.16 0.34
CA GLU A 56 -11.40 10.45 -0.81
C GLU A 56 -10.62 11.14 -1.95
N GLY A 57 -9.68 12.01 -1.60
CA GLY A 57 -8.89 12.73 -2.59
C GLY A 57 -8.02 11.82 -3.45
N LEU A 58 -7.77 10.60 -3.00
CA LEU A 58 -6.99 9.61 -3.76
C LEU A 58 -7.86 8.80 -4.72
N ASP A 59 -9.18 8.91 -4.63
CA ASP A 59 -10.12 8.22 -5.49
C ASP A 59 -9.79 6.71 -5.58
N PRO A 60 -9.82 5.97 -4.45
CA PRO A 60 -9.39 4.57 -4.46
C PRO A 60 -10.18 3.69 -5.43
N GLU A 61 -11.44 4.05 -5.71
CA GLU A 61 -12.29 3.31 -6.62
C GLU A 61 -11.67 3.21 -8.02
N LYS A 62 -11.00 4.28 -8.46
CA LYS A 62 -10.32 4.28 -9.75
C LYS A 62 -8.85 3.95 -9.64
N LEU A 63 -8.23 4.38 -8.56
CA LEU A 63 -6.79 4.20 -8.36
C LEU A 63 -6.41 2.73 -8.26
N VAL A 64 -7.15 1.94 -7.46
CA VAL A 64 -6.80 0.54 -7.23
C VAL A 64 -6.84 -0.28 -8.52
N PRO A 65 -7.89 -0.21 -9.35
CA PRO A 65 -7.86 -0.93 -10.62
C PRO A 65 -6.73 -0.49 -11.54
N ALA A 66 -6.39 0.81 -11.54
CA ALA A 66 -5.29 1.29 -12.37
C ALA A 66 -3.95 0.74 -11.92
N LEU A 67 -3.72 0.65 -10.62
CA LEU A 67 -2.51 0.06 -10.06
C LEU A 67 -2.42 -1.43 -10.40
N ASN A 68 -3.54 -2.14 -10.28
CA ASN A 68 -3.58 -3.55 -10.63
C ASN A 68 -3.28 -3.75 -12.12
N ALA A 69 -3.82 -2.90 -12.99
CA ALA A 69 -3.57 -2.98 -14.43
C ALA A 69 -2.10 -2.73 -14.75
N ALA A 70 -1.41 -1.96 -13.92
CA ALA A 70 0.01 -1.69 -14.09
C ALA A 70 0.89 -2.79 -13.48
N GLY A 71 0.29 -3.84 -12.92
CA GLY A 71 1.04 -4.94 -12.33
C GLY A 71 1.58 -4.66 -10.94
N ILE A 72 1.07 -3.63 -10.28
CA ILE A 72 1.52 -3.23 -8.95
C ILE A 72 0.65 -3.91 -7.90
N HIS A 73 1.28 -4.58 -6.93
CA HIS A 73 0.55 -5.22 -5.84
C HIS A 73 -0.01 -4.14 -4.91
N THR A 74 -1.33 -4.11 -4.75
CA THR A 74 -1.99 -3.08 -3.97
C THR A 74 -2.34 -3.58 -2.57
N ILE A 75 -1.89 -2.84 -1.56
CA ILE A 75 -2.26 -3.05 -0.16
C ILE A 75 -3.19 -1.91 0.24
N GLY A 76 -4.47 -2.21 0.45
CA GLY A 76 -5.42 -1.23 0.92
C GLY A 76 -5.52 -1.28 2.44
N HIS A 77 -5.62 -0.14 3.11
CA HIS A 77 -5.74 -0.13 4.56
C HIS A 77 -6.81 0.84 5.04
N ALA A 78 -7.36 0.54 6.20
CA ALA A 78 -8.37 1.34 6.88
C ALA A 78 -8.35 0.98 8.35
N GLY A 79 -9.10 1.73 9.17
CA GLY A 79 -9.22 1.40 10.59
C GLY A 79 -9.95 0.06 10.76
N HIS A 80 -9.65 -0.64 11.85
CA HIS A 80 -10.23 -1.98 12.08
C HIS A 80 -11.75 -1.95 12.23
N LYS A 81 -12.32 -0.81 12.58
CA LYS A 81 -13.77 -0.64 12.69
C LYS A 81 -14.40 -0.19 11.39
N GLU A 82 -13.60 0.16 10.41
CA GLU A 82 -14.07 0.64 9.11
C GLU A 82 -14.26 -0.53 8.16
N THR A 83 -15.12 -1.45 8.55
CA THR A 83 -15.32 -2.70 7.79
C THR A 83 -15.86 -2.45 6.40
N GLU A 84 -16.65 -1.39 6.21
CA GLU A 84 -17.15 -1.03 4.89
C GLU A 84 -16.04 -0.61 3.94
N LEU A 85 -15.05 0.12 4.46
CA LEU A 85 -13.90 0.52 3.65
C LEU A 85 -13.04 -0.68 3.27
N LEU A 86 -12.84 -1.61 4.21
CA LEU A 86 -12.09 -2.83 3.91
C LEU A 86 -12.81 -3.68 2.87
N GLU A 87 -14.14 -3.80 2.97
CA GLU A 87 -14.91 -4.51 1.98
C GLU A 87 -14.89 -3.82 0.63
N PHE A 88 -14.94 -2.49 0.63
CA PHE A 88 -14.78 -1.70 -0.58
C PHE A 88 -13.42 -1.98 -1.22
N GLY A 89 -12.35 -2.02 -0.43
CA GLY A 89 -11.00 -2.31 -0.93
C GLY A 89 -10.93 -3.68 -1.60
N ARG A 90 -11.59 -4.66 -0.98
CA ARG A 90 -11.67 -6.00 -1.55
C ARG A 90 -12.37 -5.97 -2.91
N SER A 91 -13.50 -5.29 -2.99
CA SER A 91 -14.28 -5.18 -4.23
C SER A 91 -13.53 -4.41 -5.30
N ALA A 92 -12.76 -3.41 -4.93
CA ALA A 92 -11.98 -2.62 -5.87
C ALA A 92 -10.78 -3.38 -6.42
N GLY A 93 -10.37 -4.47 -5.77
CA GLY A 93 -9.31 -5.33 -6.27
C GLY A 93 -7.99 -5.26 -5.52
N CYS A 94 -7.99 -4.75 -4.29
CA CYS A 94 -6.78 -4.78 -3.47
C CYS A 94 -6.36 -6.23 -3.27
N LYS A 95 -5.12 -6.54 -3.57
CA LYS A 95 -4.61 -7.90 -3.38
C LYS A 95 -4.37 -8.21 -1.91
N THR A 96 -4.09 -7.19 -1.11
CA THR A 96 -3.90 -7.33 0.32
C THR A 96 -4.71 -6.25 1.00
N LEU A 97 -5.37 -6.61 2.09
CA LEU A 97 -6.07 -5.67 2.94
C LEU A 97 -5.47 -5.72 4.33
N ALA A 98 -5.31 -4.57 4.94
CA ALA A 98 -4.74 -4.47 6.26
C ALA A 98 -5.48 -3.42 7.08
N THR A 99 -5.53 -3.63 8.39
CA THR A 99 -5.96 -2.54 9.26
C THR A 99 -4.80 -1.57 9.46
N ASN A 100 -5.10 -0.36 9.90
CA ASN A 100 -4.05 0.62 10.20
C ASN A 100 -3.05 0.06 11.21
N SER A 101 -3.54 -0.71 12.18
CA SER A 101 -2.70 -1.35 13.18
C SER A 101 -1.77 -2.39 12.57
N GLN A 102 -2.30 -3.22 11.69
CA GLN A 102 -1.47 -4.22 10.99
C GLN A 102 -0.42 -3.56 10.12
N LEU A 103 -0.79 -2.47 9.45
CA LEU A 103 0.16 -1.73 8.62
C LEU A 103 1.29 -1.17 9.47
N THR A 104 0.97 -0.69 10.67
CA THR A 104 1.97 -0.11 11.57
C THR A 104 2.89 -1.17 12.19
N PHE A 105 2.31 -2.25 12.70
CA PHE A 105 3.06 -3.20 13.50
C PHE A 105 3.49 -4.45 12.77
N LYS A 106 2.93 -4.71 11.60
CA LYS A 106 3.23 -5.92 10.82
C LYS A 106 3.63 -5.61 9.38
N LEU A 107 4.18 -4.43 9.17
CA LEU A 107 4.57 -3.99 7.82
C LEU A 107 5.55 -4.96 7.17
N GLU A 108 6.55 -5.41 7.91
CA GLU A 108 7.54 -6.34 7.38
C GLU A 108 6.88 -7.63 6.88
N SER A 109 5.96 -8.18 7.68
CA SER A 109 5.25 -9.40 7.30
C SER A 109 4.38 -9.19 6.06
N LEU A 110 3.71 -8.05 5.98
CA LEU A 110 2.87 -7.73 4.83
C LEU A 110 3.71 -7.66 3.56
N LEU A 111 4.87 -7.02 3.62
CA LEU A 111 5.75 -6.89 2.47
C LEU A 111 6.40 -8.22 2.09
N ALA A 112 6.74 -9.03 3.08
CA ALA A 112 7.27 -10.38 2.82
C ALA A 112 6.23 -11.23 2.08
N ALA A 113 4.96 -11.10 2.43
CA ALA A 113 3.88 -11.82 1.75
C ALA A 113 3.74 -11.38 0.29
N VAL A 114 3.95 -10.08 0.02
CA VAL A 114 3.94 -9.58 -1.36
C VAL A 114 5.04 -10.26 -2.17
N GLN A 115 6.25 -10.33 -1.64
CA GLN A 115 7.37 -10.96 -2.33
C GLN A 115 7.11 -12.44 -2.58
N SER A 116 6.53 -13.14 -1.62
CA SER A 116 6.19 -14.56 -1.77
C SER A 116 5.14 -14.78 -2.85
N SER A 117 4.16 -13.90 -2.96
CA SER A 117 3.07 -14.07 -3.91
C SER A 117 3.49 -13.80 -5.34
N ASP A 118 4.64 -13.19 -5.54
CA ASP A 118 5.18 -12.89 -6.88
C ASP A 118 6.01 -14.03 -7.46
N LEU A 119 6.17 -15.10 -6.70
CA LEU A 119 6.96 -16.26 -7.15
C LEU A 119 6.14 -17.23 -8.02
#